data_de5c5fc6e88d9fac5ba39ec5dff8aa37
#
_entry.id   de5c5fc6e88d9fac5ba39ec5dff8aa37
#
_cell.length_a   1.000
_cell.length_b   1.000
_cell.length_c   1.000
_cell.angle_alpha   90.00
_cell.angle_beta   90.00
_cell.angle_gamma   90.00
#
_symmetry.space_group_name_H-M   'P 1'
#
loop_
_entity.id
_entity.type
_entity.pdbx_description
1 polymer ?
#
loop_
_entity_poly.entity_id
_entity_poly.type
_entity_poly.pdbx_seq_one_letter_code
_entity_poly.pdbx_strand_id
1 'polypeptide(L)' 'ENAYRAAALMVQNKANEAMNQYNS' A
#
# COMPACT_ATOMS: atom_id res chain seq x y z
N GLU A 1 19.01 -2.53 -1.52
CA GLU A 1 17.56 -2.67 -1.56
C GLU A 1 17.09 -3.79 -0.63
N ASN A 2 15.98 -3.60 0.07
CA ASN A 2 15.50 -4.52 1.08
C ASN A 2 14.11 -5.04 0.72
N ALA A 3 13.98 -6.36 0.61
CA ALA A 3 12.72 -6.97 0.22
C ALA A 3 11.62 -6.72 1.26
N TYR A 4 12.00 -6.71 2.53
CA TYR A 4 11.05 -6.42 3.59
C TYR A 4 10.46 -5.03 3.43
N ARG A 5 11.32 -4.08 3.11
CA ARG A 5 10.88 -2.71 2.93
C ARG A 5 9.99 -2.57 1.70
N ALA A 6 10.35 -3.24 0.63
CA ALA A 6 9.54 -3.20 -0.58
C ALA A 6 8.15 -3.76 -0.33
N ALA A 7 8.07 -4.85 0.43
CA ALA A 7 6.78 -5.45 0.77
C ALA A 7 5.94 -4.49 1.62
N ALA A 8 6.57 -3.80 2.56
CA ALA A 8 5.85 -2.85 3.40
C ALA A 8 5.27 -1.71 2.57
N LEU A 9 6.03 -1.23 1.60
CA LEU A 9 5.56 -0.16 0.73
C LEU A 9 4.39 -0.61 -0.14
N MET A 10 4.42 -1.84 -0.60
CA MET A 10 3.32 -2.38 -1.38
C MET A 10 2.04 -2.46 -0.57
N VAL A 11 2.16 -2.90 0.68
CA VAL A 11 1.01 -2.99 1.57
C VAL A 11 0.42 -1.61 1.81
N GLN A 12 1.26 -0.61 2.03
CA GLN A 12 0.79 0.76 2.22
C GLN A 12 0.07 1.29 0.98
N ASN A 13 0.60 0.98 -0.17
CA ASN A 13 0.00 1.43 -1.41
C ASN A 13 -1.39 0.82 -1.61
N LYS A 14 -1.50 -0.47 -1.30
CA LYS A 14 -2.79 -1.15 -1.39
C LYS A 14 -3.80 -0.57 -0.42
N ALA A 15 -3.38 -0.27 0.80
CA ALA A 15 -4.26 0.31 1.80
C ALA A 15 -4.77 1.67 1.34
N ASN A 16 -3.88 2.49 0.78
CA ASN A 16 -4.27 3.79 0.26
C ASN A 16 -5.30 3.66 -0.86
N GLU A 17 -5.07 2.71 -1.73
CA GLU A 17 -5.97 2.46 -2.85
C GLU A 17 -7.37 2.06 -2.36
N ALA A 18 -7.41 1.17 -1.38
CA ALA A 18 -8.67 0.70 -0.82
C ALA A 18 -9.42 1.85 -0.16
N MET A 19 -8.73 2.69 0.58
CA MET A 19 -9.36 3.85 1.22
C MET A 19 -9.90 4.81 0.19
N ASN A 20 -9.16 5.01 -0.88
CA ASN A 20 -9.57 5.91 -1.93
C ASN A 20 -10.85 5.44 -2.60
N GLN A 21 -10.94 4.13 -2.86
CA GLN A 21 -12.14 3.56 -3.45
C GLN A 21 -13.33 3.65 -2.51
N TYR A 22 -13.08 3.45 -1.24
CA TYR A 22 -14.14 3.52 -0.24
C TYR A 22 -14.75 4.91 -0.18
N ASN A 23 -13.92 5.92 -0.38
CA ASN A 23 -14.34 7.31 -0.25
C ASN A 23 -14.84 7.94 -1.55
N SER A 24 -14.68 7.26 -2.65
CA SER A 24 -15.04 7.86 -3.93
C SER A 24 -16.55 7.76 -4.23
#